data_6c6fe057a7f549593617fe40632b6ee7
#
_entry.id   6c6fe057a7f549593617fe40632b6ee7
#
_cell.length_a   1.000
_cell.length_b   1.000
_cell.length_c   1.000
_cell.angle_alpha   90.00
_cell.angle_beta   90.00
_cell.angle_gamma   90.00
#
_symmetry.space_group_name_H-M   'P 1'
#
loop_
_entity.id
_entity.type
_entity.pdbx_description
1 polymer ?
#
loop_
_entity_poly.entity_id
_entity_poly.type
_entity_poly.pdbx_seq_one_letter_code
_entity_poly.pdbx_strand_id
1 'polypeptide(L)'
;MKRTDYISWDEYFMGIALLSAMRSKDSNSQVGACIVSPENKILSLGYNGMPTGCSDDEMPWEREGPPLETKYMYVCHAELNAILNSAHSDLRGARVYVTLFPCNECAKSIIQS
;
A
#
# COMPACT_ATOMS: atom_id res chain seq x y z
N MET A 1 -28.27 -25.40 -1.58
CA MET A 1 -28.50 -23.94 -1.75
C MET A 1 -27.24 -23.18 -1.41
N LYS A 2 -26.85 -22.21 -2.22
CA LYS A 2 -25.66 -21.41 -1.95
C LYS A 2 -25.92 -20.40 -0.83
N ARG A 3 -24.86 -19.99 -0.13
CA ARG A 3 -24.93 -18.86 0.80
C ARG A 3 -25.23 -17.58 0.05
N THR A 4 -25.85 -16.62 0.73
CA THR A 4 -26.13 -15.28 0.17
C THR A 4 -25.50 -14.18 1.01
N ASP A 5 -24.87 -14.53 2.14
CA ASP A 5 -24.27 -13.61 3.10
C ASP A 5 -22.74 -13.47 2.92
N TYR A 6 -22.21 -13.86 1.76
CA TYR A 6 -20.79 -13.67 1.47
C TYR A 6 -20.49 -12.21 1.15
N ILE A 7 -19.26 -11.79 1.41
CA ILE A 7 -18.85 -10.41 1.19
C ILE A 7 -18.64 -10.12 -0.31
N SER A 8 -18.78 -8.86 -0.68
CA SER A 8 -18.53 -8.40 -2.05
C SER A 8 -17.03 -8.43 -2.38
N TRP A 9 -16.70 -8.33 -3.67
CA TRP A 9 -15.31 -8.20 -4.11
C TRP A 9 -14.66 -6.96 -3.50
N ASP A 10 -15.35 -5.84 -3.46
CA ASP A 10 -14.80 -4.59 -2.89
C ASP A 10 -14.51 -4.74 -1.40
N GLU A 11 -15.43 -5.34 -0.66
CA GLU A 11 -15.22 -5.61 0.77
C GLU A 11 -14.04 -6.56 0.99
N TYR A 12 -13.90 -7.58 0.14
CA TYR A 12 -12.82 -8.55 0.20
C TYR A 12 -11.47 -7.86 -0.02
N PHE A 13 -11.33 -7.11 -1.12
CA PHE A 13 -10.06 -6.47 -1.45
C PHE A 13 -9.72 -5.34 -0.48
N MET A 14 -10.71 -4.61 0.01
CA MET A 14 -10.48 -3.60 1.04
C MET A 14 -10.04 -4.24 2.36
N GLY A 15 -10.62 -5.39 2.70
CA GLY A 15 -10.20 -6.18 3.85
C GLY A 15 -8.75 -6.64 3.73
N ILE A 16 -8.32 -7.04 2.53
CA ILE A 16 -6.93 -7.43 2.27
C ILE A 16 -6.00 -6.22 2.41
N ALA A 17 -6.41 -5.04 1.92
CA ALA A 17 -5.62 -3.82 2.10
C ALA A 17 -5.48 -3.48 3.59
N LEU A 18 -6.55 -3.59 4.36
CA LEU A 18 -6.53 -3.37 5.81
C LEU A 18 -5.61 -4.37 6.52
N LEU A 19 -5.66 -5.64 6.11
CA LEU A 19 -4.77 -6.65 6.66
C LEU A 19 -3.31 -6.35 6.35
N SER A 20 -3.03 -5.89 5.12
CA SER A 20 -1.67 -5.49 4.73
C SER A 20 -1.17 -4.33 5.58
N ALA A 21 -2.04 -3.37 5.91
CA ALA A 21 -1.68 -2.24 6.77
C ALA A 21 -1.17 -2.68 8.14
N MET A 22 -1.63 -3.84 8.63
CA MET A 22 -1.20 -4.37 9.93
C MET A 22 0.27 -4.78 9.95
N ARG A 23 0.91 -4.89 8.79
CA ARG A 23 2.36 -5.13 8.69
C ARG A 23 3.18 -3.85 8.83
N SER A 24 2.61 -2.66 8.74
CA SER A 24 3.35 -1.41 8.87
C SER A 24 3.85 -1.22 10.30
N LYS A 25 5.11 -0.81 10.41
CA LYS A 25 5.75 -0.49 11.69
C LYS A 25 5.63 0.98 12.07
N ASP A 26 4.99 1.78 11.22
CA ASP A 26 4.73 3.19 11.52
C ASP A 26 3.76 3.30 12.68
N SER A 27 4.17 3.94 13.77
CA SER A 27 3.33 4.08 14.97
C SER A 27 2.21 5.10 14.80
N ASN A 28 2.31 5.98 13.80
CA ASN A 28 1.33 7.06 13.59
C ASN A 28 0.24 6.68 12.59
N SER A 29 0.63 6.08 11.47
CA SER A 29 -0.31 5.74 10.41
C SER A 29 0.09 4.41 9.77
N GLN A 30 -0.84 3.48 9.73
CA GLN A 30 -0.66 2.19 9.06
C GLN A 30 -1.55 2.19 7.82
N VAL A 31 -0.94 2.11 6.65
CA VAL A 31 -1.64 2.17 5.36
C VAL A 31 -1.35 0.90 4.58
N GLY A 32 -2.38 0.34 3.99
CA GLY A 32 -2.27 -0.84 3.12
C GLY A 32 -2.89 -0.59 1.77
N ALA A 33 -2.35 -1.26 0.75
CA ALA A 33 -2.84 -1.17 -0.62
C ALA A 33 -2.91 -2.56 -1.25
N CYS A 34 -3.92 -2.75 -2.10
CA CYS A 34 -4.13 -3.98 -2.85
C CYS A 34 -4.42 -3.61 -4.30
N ILE A 35 -3.62 -4.13 -5.23
CA ILE A 35 -3.81 -3.93 -6.67
C ILE A 35 -4.46 -5.18 -7.25
N VAL A 36 -5.54 -4.99 -8.01
CA VAL A 36 -6.38 -6.07 -8.51
C VAL A 36 -6.61 -5.89 -10.00
N SER A 37 -6.49 -6.99 -10.76
CA SER A 37 -6.76 -6.98 -12.20
C SER A 37 -8.26 -6.81 -12.49
N PRO A 38 -8.64 -6.48 -13.76
CA PRO A 38 -10.04 -6.45 -14.15
C PRO A 38 -10.77 -7.77 -13.90
N GLU A 39 -10.06 -8.90 -13.86
CA GLU A 39 -10.63 -10.24 -13.64
C GLU A 39 -10.65 -10.63 -12.16
N ASN A 40 -10.49 -9.68 -11.25
CA ASN A 40 -10.49 -9.92 -9.81
C ASN A 40 -9.33 -10.79 -9.31
N LYS A 41 -8.16 -10.67 -9.94
CA LYS A 41 -6.95 -11.34 -9.48
C LYS A 41 -6.08 -10.35 -8.74
N ILE A 42 -5.60 -10.71 -7.56
CA ILE A 42 -4.68 -9.86 -6.81
C ILE A 42 -3.33 -9.86 -7.52
N LEU A 43 -2.87 -8.68 -7.93
CA LEU A 43 -1.60 -8.51 -8.62
C LEU A 43 -0.48 -8.15 -7.67
N SER A 44 -0.77 -7.37 -6.63
CA SER A 44 0.25 -6.96 -5.67
C SER A 44 -0.39 -6.41 -4.40
N LEU A 45 0.40 -6.40 -3.34
CA LEU A 45 0.05 -5.82 -2.04
C LEU A 45 1.18 -4.90 -1.60
N GLY A 46 0.85 -3.90 -0.81
CA GLY A 46 1.83 -3.01 -0.23
C GLY A 46 1.36 -2.43 1.10
N TYR A 47 2.31 -2.00 1.89
CA TYR A 47 2.06 -1.22 3.10
C TYR A 47 3.20 -0.22 3.27
N ASN A 48 2.97 0.85 4.02
CA ASN A 48 4.00 1.88 4.19
C ASN A 48 5.15 1.35 5.05
N GLY A 49 6.36 1.60 4.59
CA GLY A 49 7.56 1.10 5.26
C GLY A 49 8.83 1.69 4.66
N MET A 50 9.95 1.36 5.27
CA MET A 50 11.26 1.82 4.80
C MET A 50 11.67 1.09 3.53
N PRO A 51 12.57 1.67 2.72
CA PRO A 51 13.04 1.01 1.52
C PRO A 51 13.67 -0.35 1.81
N THR A 52 13.57 -1.26 0.86
CA THR A 52 14.16 -2.60 0.97
C THR A 52 15.66 -2.49 1.27
N GLY A 53 16.13 -3.23 2.26
CA GLY A 53 17.53 -3.23 2.69
C GLY A 53 17.86 -2.20 3.75
N CYS A 54 16.94 -1.27 4.06
CA CYS A 54 17.12 -0.34 5.18
C CYS A 54 16.53 -0.97 6.45
N SER A 55 17.27 -0.85 7.56
CA SER A 55 16.80 -1.41 8.82
C SER A 55 15.66 -0.58 9.40
N ASP A 56 14.53 -1.23 9.70
CA ASP A 56 13.41 -0.58 10.37
C ASP A 56 13.79 -0.09 11.77
N ASP A 57 14.79 -0.72 12.40
CA ASP A 57 15.24 -0.36 13.73
C ASP A 57 16.20 0.83 13.73
N GLU A 58 16.88 1.07 12.60
CA GLU A 58 17.87 2.15 12.46
C GLU A 58 17.31 3.39 11.79
N MET A 59 16.22 3.26 11.00
CA MET A 59 15.62 4.37 10.27
C MET A 59 14.67 5.16 11.18
N PRO A 60 14.55 6.50 10.97
CA PRO A 60 13.67 7.31 11.80
C PRO A 60 12.21 7.11 11.45
N TRP A 61 11.36 7.04 12.48
CA TRP A 61 9.90 6.93 12.32
C TRP A 61 9.17 8.16 12.86
N GLU A 62 9.90 9.18 13.29
CA GLU A 62 9.34 10.39 13.89
C GLU A 62 8.65 11.27 12.83
N ARG A 63 7.61 12.00 13.24
CA ARG A 63 6.91 12.95 12.41
C ARG A 63 7.50 14.35 12.50
N GLU A 64 8.17 14.69 13.60
CA GLU A 64 8.69 16.02 13.90
C GLU A 64 10.17 15.93 14.18
N GLY A 65 10.91 16.98 13.81
CA GLY A 65 12.35 17.07 14.00
C GLY A 65 13.06 17.52 12.72
N PRO A 66 14.41 17.52 12.73
CA PRO A 66 15.18 17.83 11.52
C PRO A 66 14.77 16.88 10.39
N PRO A 67 14.72 17.35 9.10
CA PRO A 67 14.23 16.52 7.98
C PRO A 67 14.90 15.16 7.87
N LEU A 68 16.20 15.06 8.10
CA LEU A 68 16.92 13.78 8.01
C LEU A 68 16.68 12.86 9.21
N GLU A 69 16.00 13.33 10.24
CA GLU A 69 15.68 12.54 11.44
C GLU A 69 14.18 12.20 11.49
N THR A 70 13.45 12.48 10.43
CA THR A 70 12.02 12.14 10.31
C THR A 70 11.80 11.08 9.25
N LYS A 71 10.66 10.35 9.36
CA LYS A 71 10.32 9.29 8.41
C LYS A 71 10.09 9.79 6.99
N TYR A 72 9.72 11.06 6.82
CA TYR A 72 9.24 11.58 5.54
C TYR A 72 10.29 11.56 4.43
N MET A 73 11.57 11.56 4.77
CA MET A 73 12.65 11.48 3.79
C MET A 73 12.92 10.04 3.32
N TYR A 74 12.42 9.05 4.04
CA TYR A 74 12.82 7.65 3.84
C TYR A 74 11.64 6.71 3.59
N VAL A 75 10.49 6.96 4.20
CA VAL A 75 9.37 6.02 4.15
C VAL A 75 8.78 5.93 2.74
N CYS A 76 8.51 4.72 2.30
CA CYS A 76 7.76 4.47 1.06
C CYS A 76 6.30 4.24 1.40
N HIS A 77 5.41 4.88 0.65
CA HIS A 77 3.97 4.75 0.85
C HIS A 77 3.46 3.40 0.35
N ALA A 78 2.32 2.97 0.88
CA ALA A 78 1.75 1.65 0.56
C ALA A 78 1.48 1.48 -0.93
N GLU A 79 0.94 2.50 -1.58
CA GLU A 79 0.60 2.45 -3.01
C GLU A 79 1.85 2.28 -3.86
N LEU A 80 2.90 3.05 -3.58
CA LEU A 80 4.17 2.95 -4.29
C LEU A 80 4.80 1.56 -4.08
N ASN A 81 4.79 1.07 -2.84
CA ASN A 81 5.30 -0.27 -2.55
C ASN A 81 4.52 -1.35 -3.30
N ALA A 82 3.20 -1.22 -3.39
CA ALA A 82 2.39 -2.17 -4.14
C ALA A 82 2.75 -2.16 -5.64
N ILE A 83 2.93 -0.97 -6.23
CA ILE A 83 3.31 -0.82 -7.64
C ILE A 83 4.69 -1.46 -7.88
N LEU A 84 5.67 -1.09 -7.07
CA LEU A 84 7.05 -1.57 -7.24
C LEU A 84 7.23 -3.05 -6.93
N ASN A 85 6.40 -3.60 -6.05
CA ASN A 85 6.46 -5.02 -5.69
C ASN A 85 5.67 -5.91 -6.65
N SER A 86 4.93 -5.32 -7.60
CA SER A 86 4.17 -6.10 -8.57
C SER A 86 5.09 -6.87 -9.50
N ALA A 87 4.76 -8.14 -9.76
CA ALA A 87 5.43 -8.93 -10.78
C ALA A 87 5.00 -8.56 -12.20
N HIS A 88 3.97 -7.73 -12.33
CA HIS A 88 3.42 -7.29 -13.61
C HIS A 88 3.99 -5.94 -13.98
N SER A 89 4.51 -5.82 -15.21
CA SER A 89 5.06 -4.56 -15.71
C SER A 89 3.98 -3.58 -16.18
N ASP A 90 2.77 -4.09 -16.51
CA ASP A 90 1.65 -3.29 -17.00
C ASP A 90 0.46 -3.47 -16.07
N LEU A 91 0.08 -2.39 -15.40
CA LEU A 91 -1.04 -2.38 -14.46
C LEU A 91 -2.26 -1.64 -15.00
N ARG A 92 -2.29 -1.35 -16.32
CA ARG A 92 -3.42 -0.63 -16.92
C ARG A 92 -4.72 -1.41 -16.74
N GLY A 93 -5.77 -0.69 -16.41
CA GLY A 93 -7.08 -1.29 -16.15
C GLY A 93 -7.21 -1.90 -14.76
N ALA A 94 -6.14 -1.96 -13.97
CA ALA A 94 -6.20 -2.48 -12.62
C ALA A 94 -6.92 -1.51 -11.69
N ARG A 95 -7.43 -2.05 -10.57
CA ARG A 95 -8.03 -1.27 -9.50
C ARG A 95 -7.09 -1.26 -8.30
N VAL A 96 -7.03 -0.14 -7.62
CA VAL A 96 -6.23 -0.01 -6.40
C VAL A 96 -7.16 0.23 -5.22
N TYR A 97 -7.08 -0.64 -4.23
CA TYR A 97 -7.78 -0.48 -2.96
C TYR A 97 -6.75 -0.01 -1.94
N VAL A 98 -7.00 1.11 -1.30
CA VAL A 98 -6.08 1.69 -0.33
C VAL A 98 -6.86 2.20 0.87
N THR A 99 -6.27 2.06 2.06
CA THR A 99 -6.95 2.40 3.32
C THR A 99 -6.91 3.89 3.65
N LEU A 100 -6.07 4.66 2.91
CA LEU A 100 -5.99 6.11 3.03
C LEU A 100 -5.87 6.70 1.62
N PHE A 101 -6.55 7.84 1.35
CA PHE A 101 -6.52 8.46 0.03
C PHE A 101 -5.07 8.77 -0.38
N PRO A 102 -4.67 8.45 -1.63
CA PRO A 102 -3.28 8.64 -2.07
C PRO A 102 -2.85 10.11 -2.04
N CYS A 103 -1.60 10.36 -1.64
CA CYS A 103 -0.99 11.67 -1.78
C CYS A 103 -0.69 11.97 -3.26
N ASN A 104 -0.28 13.22 -3.56
CA ASN A 104 -0.01 13.63 -4.93
C ASN A 104 1.04 12.75 -5.63
N GLU A 105 2.11 12.38 -4.93
CA GLU A 105 3.17 11.56 -5.52
C GLU A 105 2.69 10.15 -5.82
N CYS A 106 1.93 9.55 -4.91
CA CYS A 106 1.36 8.23 -5.13
C CYS A 106 0.31 8.24 -6.24
N ALA A 107 -0.53 9.30 -6.29
CA ALA A 107 -1.52 9.44 -7.36
C ALA A 107 -0.86 9.51 -8.74
N LYS A 108 0.23 10.26 -8.87
CA LYS A 108 1.01 10.30 -10.12
C LYS A 108 1.54 8.92 -10.51
N SER A 109 2.08 8.19 -9.55
CA SER A 109 2.61 6.85 -9.78
C SER A 109 1.52 5.88 -10.21
N ILE A 110 0.35 5.96 -9.62
CA ILE A 110 -0.81 5.13 -9.98
C ILE A 110 -1.24 5.42 -11.43
N ILE A 111 -1.32 6.69 -11.80
CA ILE A 111 -1.74 7.09 -13.15
C ILE A 111 -0.74 6.60 -14.20
N GLN A 112 0.54 6.67 -13.90
CA GLN A 112 1.60 6.29 -14.84
C GLN A 112 1.88 4.79 -14.90
N SER A 113 1.39 4.02 -13.96
CA SER A 113 1.62 2.56 -13.93
C SER A 113 0.80 1.74 -14.91
#